data_1d7d8cef5358864759fa0a38100ad230
#
_entry.id   1d7d8cef5358864759fa0a38100ad230
#
_cell.length_a   1.000
_cell.length_b   1.000
_cell.length_c   1.000
_cell.angle_alpha   90.00
_cell.angle_beta   90.00
_cell.angle_gamma   90.00
#
_symmetry.space_group_name_H-M   'P 1'
#
loop_
_entity.id
_entity.type
_entity.pdbx_description
1 polymer ?
#
loop_
_entity_poly.entity_id
_entity_poly.type
_entity_poly.pdbx_seq_one_letter_code
_entity_poly.pdbx_strand_id
1 'polypeptide(L)'
;GDFCSIARISGYTITNKIDAEKIIKNKLISKGFRIITVSQRLFNQEIIEPEQLVYSNDDLSVFQYEDGDMVTIVCFNFSFPQGYDLCKRLKKDKISTSLFNVNSPIETDWTEIIENVKNTKNLIVIDDSKSKNLACDLLITEITTHNKLNKIIILKREMSEEWLNPNSEEMVIDYQKIRKQLPFN
;
A
#
# COMPACT_ATOMS: atom_id res chain seq x y z
N GLY A 1 -3.93 11.04 -6.03
CA GLY A 1 -3.89 10.29 -7.27
C GLY A 1 -4.22 11.18 -8.46
N ASP A 2 -5.49 11.34 -8.77
CA ASP A 2 -5.95 11.98 -10.02
C ASP A 2 -5.41 13.40 -10.23
N PHE A 3 -5.42 14.24 -9.20
CA PHE A 3 -4.90 15.61 -9.31
C PHE A 3 -3.40 15.62 -9.66
N CYS A 4 -2.60 14.79 -9.01
CA CYS A 4 -1.17 14.71 -9.30
C CYS A 4 -0.90 14.21 -10.71
N SER A 5 -1.67 13.22 -11.20
CA SER A 5 -1.56 12.72 -12.57
C SER A 5 -1.89 13.80 -13.61
N ILE A 6 -2.99 14.53 -13.40
CA ILE A 6 -3.41 15.62 -14.31
C ILE A 6 -2.39 16.75 -14.31
N ALA A 7 -1.91 17.15 -13.13
CA ALA A 7 -0.96 18.23 -12.97
C ALA A 7 0.50 17.84 -13.28
N ARG A 8 0.77 16.55 -13.50
CA ARG A 8 2.12 15.97 -13.67
C ARG A 8 3.10 16.39 -12.57
N ILE A 9 2.64 16.29 -11.34
CA ILE A 9 3.44 16.58 -10.15
C ILE A 9 3.52 15.36 -9.25
N SER A 10 4.62 15.20 -8.55
CA SER A 10 4.80 14.11 -7.59
C SER A 10 3.87 14.26 -6.40
N GLY A 11 3.23 13.17 -5.98
CA GLY A 11 2.40 13.12 -4.79
C GLY A 11 2.84 11.99 -3.88
N TYR A 12 3.14 12.31 -2.62
CA TYR A 12 3.59 11.34 -1.63
C TYR A 12 2.58 11.24 -0.48
N THR A 13 2.30 10.02 -0.04
CA THR A 13 1.43 9.74 1.10
C THR A 13 2.29 9.26 2.27
N ILE A 14 2.18 9.94 3.41
CA ILE A 14 2.85 9.54 4.65
C ILE A 14 1.91 8.64 5.46
N THR A 15 2.36 7.43 5.80
CA THR A 15 1.56 6.43 6.48
C THR A 15 2.17 5.91 7.77
N ASN A 16 3.49 6.05 7.94
CA ASN A 16 4.25 5.57 9.07
C ASN A 16 5.48 6.45 9.33
N LYS A 17 6.18 6.20 10.44
CA LYS A 17 7.31 7.03 10.87
C LYS A 17 8.50 6.94 9.91
N ILE A 18 8.78 5.77 9.38
CA ILE A 18 9.95 5.56 8.49
C ILE A 18 9.75 6.29 7.15
N ASP A 19 8.57 6.16 6.52
CA ASP A 19 8.30 6.86 5.28
C ASP A 19 8.24 8.39 5.50
N ALA A 20 7.69 8.83 6.64
CA ALA A 20 7.69 10.24 7.02
C ALA A 20 9.10 10.82 7.07
N GLU A 21 10.01 10.18 7.80
CA GLU A 21 11.39 10.64 7.93
C GLU A 21 12.10 10.69 6.58
N LYS A 22 11.97 9.63 5.75
CA LYS A 22 12.63 9.57 4.45
C LYS A 22 12.04 10.57 3.45
N ILE A 23 10.72 10.63 3.32
CA ILE A 23 10.05 11.51 2.36
C ILE A 23 10.26 12.98 2.74
N ILE A 24 10.06 13.36 4.01
CA ILE A 24 10.26 14.73 4.47
C ILE A 24 11.71 15.15 4.26
N LYS A 25 12.68 14.35 4.70
CA LYS A 25 14.10 14.66 4.56
C LYS A 25 14.53 14.88 3.11
N ASN A 26 14.02 14.08 2.17
CA ASN A 26 14.54 14.06 0.79
C ASN A 26 13.65 14.85 -0.19
N LYS A 27 12.36 15.03 0.11
CA LYS A 27 11.40 15.62 -0.83
C LYS A 27 10.90 17.00 -0.41
N LEU A 28 10.89 17.36 0.88
CA LEU A 28 10.29 18.60 1.34
C LEU A 28 10.99 19.84 0.75
N ILE A 29 12.31 19.84 0.68
CA ILE A 29 13.13 20.97 0.22
C ILE A 29 13.73 20.73 -1.18
N SER A 30 13.35 19.68 -1.90
CA SER A 30 13.86 19.41 -3.25
C SER A 30 13.21 20.35 -4.29
N LYS A 31 13.84 20.51 -5.47
CA LYS A 31 13.32 21.37 -6.54
C LYS A 31 12.00 20.81 -7.10
N GLY A 32 11.11 21.72 -7.58
CA GLY A 32 9.84 21.38 -8.22
C GLY A 32 8.65 21.35 -7.25
N PHE A 33 7.45 21.22 -7.82
CA PHE A 33 6.21 21.12 -7.07
C PHE A 33 5.92 19.66 -6.71
N ARG A 34 5.39 19.47 -5.51
CA ARG A 34 4.92 18.17 -5.02
C ARG A 34 3.82 18.35 -3.99
N ILE A 35 3.08 17.28 -3.77
CA ILE A 35 2.10 17.21 -2.70
C ILE A 35 2.57 16.12 -1.71
N ILE A 36 2.63 16.46 -0.43
CA ILE A 36 2.84 15.50 0.65
C ILE A 36 1.56 15.46 1.46
N THR A 37 0.92 14.31 1.50
CA THR A 37 -0.36 14.10 2.19
C THR A 37 -0.18 13.29 3.46
N VAL A 38 -0.87 13.70 4.52
CA VAL A 38 -0.91 13.04 5.81
C VAL A 38 -2.36 12.76 6.17
N SER A 39 -2.65 11.60 6.75
CA SER A 39 -4.00 11.28 7.18
C SER A 39 -4.45 12.16 8.35
N GLN A 40 -5.68 12.64 8.31
CA GLN A 40 -6.30 13.35 9.44
C GLN A 40 -6.43 12.48 10.70
N ARG A 41 -6.42 11.15 10.56
CA ARG A 41 -6.44 10.23 11.70
C ARG A 41 -5.28 10.46 12.68
N LEU A 42 -4.14 10.97 12.18
CA LEU A 42 -2.97 11.26 13.01
C LEU A 42 -3.19 12.41 14.03
N PHE A 43 -4.31 13.14 13.96
CA PHE A 43 -4.68 14.05 15.04
C PHE A 43 -5.08 13.34 16.34
N ASN A 44 -5.59 12.09 16.23
CA ASN A 44 -6.11 11.32 17.36
C ASN A 44 -5.41 9.96 17.54
N GLN A 45 -4.49 9.62 16.67
CA GLN A 45 -3.79 8.33 16.68
C GLN A 45 -2.29 8.56 16.50
N GLU A 46 -1.48 7.77 17.19
CA GLU A 46 -0.04 7.77 16.97
C GLU A 46 0.28 7.19 15.59
N ILE A 47 1.29 7.77 14.95
CA ILE A 47 1.81 7.24 13.70
C ILE A 47 2.48 5.88 13.95
N ILE A 48 2.21 4.91 13.08
CA ILE A 48 2.81 3.58 13.18
C ILE A 48 4.33 3.70 13.01
N GLU A 49 5.06 2.97 13.85
CA GLU A 49 6.50 2.79 13.75
C GLU A 49 6.78 1.32 13.37
N PRO A 50 7.07 1.02 12.09
CA PRO A 50 7.48 -0.32 11.66
C PRO A 50 8.82 -0.70 12.29
N GLU A 51 9.04 -1.99 12.54
CA GLU A 51 10.26 -2.50 13.16
C GLU A 51 11.50 -2.29 12.26
N GLN A 52 11.31 -2.35 10.94
CA GLN A 52 12.41 -2.24 9.98
C GLN A 52 11.92 -1.69 8.64
N LEU A 53 12.89 -1.27 7.83
CA LEU A 53 12.75 -1.03 6.40
C LEU A 53 13.68 -2.00 5.67
N VAL A 54 13.11 -2.83 4.79
CA VAL A 54 13.86 -3.80 3.99
C VAL A 54 14.41 -3.13 2.72
N TYR A 55 13.55 -2.37 2.02
CA TYR A 55 13.89 -1.74 0.76
C TYR A 55 13.13 -0.43 0.57
N SER A 56 13.71 0.50 -0.16
CA SER A 56 13.02 1.63 -0.78
C SER A 56 13.69 1.98 -2.10
N ASN A 57 12.88 2.27 -3.12
CA ASN A 57 13.43 2.75 -4.39
C ASN A 57 13.95 4.21 -4.29
N ASP A 58 14.72 4.64 -5.30
CA ASP A 58 15.42 5.95 -5.28
C ASP A 58 14.48 7.14 -5.25
N ASP A 59 13.32 7.04 -5.88
CA ASP A 59 12.32 8.11 -5.91
C ASP A 59 11.40 8.13 -4.66
N LEU A 60 11.52 7.14 -3.77
CA LEU A 60 10.74 6.97 -2.55
C LEU A 60 9.24 6.77 -2.82
N SER A 61 8.90 6.14 -3.95
CA SER A 61 7.52 5.80 -4.28
C SER A 61 7.10 4.43 -3.74
N VAL A 62 8.05 3.52 -3.54
CA VAL A 62 7.83 2.16 -3.02
C VAL A 62 8.73 1.88 -1.84
N PHE A 63 8.13 1.36 -0.77
CA PHE A 63 8.82 0.90 0.44
C PHE A 63 8.43 -0.54 0.74
N GLN A 64 9.40 -1.37 1.15
CA GLN A 64 9.17 -2.73 1.64
C GLN A 64 9.55 -2.82 3.12
N TYR A 65 8.66 -3.35 3.92
CA TYR A 65 8.81 -3.45 5.38
C TYR A 65 8.98 -4.87 5.89
N GLU A 66 8.47 -5.86 5.17
CA GLU A 66 8.66 -7.28 5.45
C GLU A 66 9.00 -8.00 4.16
N ASP A 67 9.84 -9.05 4.27
CA ASP A 67 10.24 -9.89 3.16
C ASP A 67 9.85 -11.34 3.45
N GLY A 68 8.95 -11.90 2.63
CA GLY A 68 8.40 -13.22 2.75
C GLY A 68 8.11 -13.84 1.40
N ASP A 69 7.87 -15.15 1.41
CA ASP A 69 7.84 -15.98 0.20
C ASP A 69 6.47 -16.61 -0.11
N MET A 70 5.46 -16.42 0.75
CA MET A 70 4.14 -17.03 0.56
C MET A 70 3.09 -16.07 0.00
N VAL A 71 3.07 -14.81 0.46
CA VAL A 71 2.07 -13.81 0.07
C VAL A 71 2.74 -12.45 -0.05
N THR A 72 2.44 -11.71 -1.12
CA THR A 72 2.79 -10.29 -1.27
C THR A 72 1.58 -9.44 -0.90
N ILE A 73 1.76 -8.52 0.05
CA ILE A 73 0.77 -7.51 0.44
C ILE A 73 1.24 -6.16 -0.08
N VAL A 74 0.40 -5.45 -0.84
CA VAL A 74 0.71 -4.12 -1.37
C VAL A 74 -0.35 -3.13 -0.91
N CYS A 75 0.09 -2.07 -0.22
CA CYS A 75 -0.76 -1.03 0.32
C CYS A 75 -0.68 0.25 -0.54
N PHE A 76 -1.82 0.85 -0.83
CA PHE A 76 -1.93 2.12 -1.53
C PHE A 76 -2.60 3.18 -0.68
N ASN A 77 -2.21 4.43 -0.85
CA ASN A 77 -2.73 5.57 -0.11
C ASN A 77 -2.53 5.42 1.41
N PHE A 78 -3.61 5.50 2.19
CA PHE A 78 -3.54 5.42 3.66
C PHE A 78 -3.82 4.01 4.22
N SER A 79 -3.74 2.96 3.39
CA SER A 79 -4.07 1.58 3.79
C SER A 79 -2.93 0.83 4.49
N PHE A 80 -1.75 1.44 4.64
CA PHE A 80 -0.61 0.79 5.30
C PHE A 80 -0.92 0.25 6.70
N PRO A 81 -1.65 0.95 7.60
CA PRO A 81 -1.99 0.41 8.90
C PRO A 81 -2.73 -0.93 8.83
N GLN A 82 -3.66 -1.06 7.90
CA GLN A 82 -4.41 -2.29 7.67
C GLN A 82 -3.53 -3.41 7.13
N GLY A 83 -2.65 -3.08 6.17
CA GLY A 83 -1.70 -4.05 5.63
C GLY A 83 -0.69 -4.54 6.67
N TYR A 84 -0.22 -3.65 7.53
CA TYR A 84 0.71 -3.98 8.60
C TYR A 84 0.07 -4.88 9.66
N ASP A 85 -1.18 -4.61 10.06
CA ASP A 85 -1.94 -5.47 10.97
C ASP A 85 -2.22 -6.84 10.34
N LEU A 86 -2.64 -6.87 9.06
CA LEU A 86 -2.85 -8.11 8.31
C LEU A 86 -1.56 -8.95 8.25
N CYS A 87 -0.43 -8.33 7.91
CA CYS A 87 0.87 -8.99 7.88
C CYS A 87 1.21 -9.64 9.24
N LYS A 88 1.05 -8.90 10.35
CA LYS A 88 1.29 -9.43 11.70
C LYS A 88 0.38 -10.62 12.04
N ARG A 89 -0.88 -10.60 11.61
CA ARG A 89 -1.83 -11.69 11.84
C ARG A 89 -1.47 -12.92 11.01
N LEU A 90 -1.14 -12.75 9.73
CA LEU A 90 -0.70 -13.86 8.86
C LEU A 90 0.59 -14.51 9.39
N LYS A 91 1.53 -13.69 9.89
CA LYS A 91 2.77 -14.19 10.51
C LYS A 91 2.50 -15.06 11.75
N LYS A 92 1.48 -14.73 12.57
CA LYS A 92 1.04 -15.58 13.69
C LYS A 92 0.51 -16.94 13.21
N ASP A 93 -0.11 -16.97 12.04
CA ASP A 93 -0.60 -18.18 11.38
C ASP A 93 0.51 -18.90 10.58
N LYS A 94 1.78 -18.51 10.75
CA LYS A 94 2.95 -19.07 10.05
C LYS A 94 2.89 -18.86 8.53
N ILE A 95 2.19 -17.85 8.05
CA ILE A 95 2.17 -17.43 6.66
C ILE A 95 3.18 -16.31 6.49
N SER A 96 4.26 -16.60 5.77
CA SER A 96 5.34 -15.66 5.48
C SER A 96 4.86 -14.63 4.45
N THR A 97 5.00 -13.34 4.76
CA THR A 97 4.46 -12.26 3.91
C THR A 97 5.51 -11.22 3.60
N SER A 98 5.53 -10.76 2.35
CA SER A 98 6.16 -9.48 1.99
C SER A 98 5.14 -8.35 2.13
N LEU A 99 5.57 -7.21 2.67
CA LEU A 99 4.72 -6.03 2.85
C LEU A 99 5.33 -4.83 2.14
N PHE A 100 4.61 -4.35 1.13
CA PHE A 100 4.96 -3.14 0.40
C PHE A 100 3.98 -2.01 0.69
N ASN A 101 4.49 -0.78 0.70
CA ASN A 101 3.71 0.45 0.74
C ASN A 101 4.06 1.32 -0.46
N VAL A 102 3.05 1.69 -1.24
CA VAL A 102 3.19 2.58 -2.38
C VAL A 102 2.83 3.99 -1.93
N ASN A 103 3.86 4.80 -1.69
CA ASN A 103 3.72 6.17 -1.21
C ASN A 103 3.43 7.17 -2.32
N SER A 104 3.79 6.85 -3.57
CA SER A 104 3.49 7.65 -4.74
C SER A 104 3.13 6.73 -5.91
N PRO A 105 1.86 6.65 -6.33
CA PRO A 105 1.42 5.74 -7.40
C PRO A 105 1.63 6.30 -8.82
N ILE A 106 2.27 7.47 -8.97
CA ILE A 106 2.44 8.15 -10.24
C ILE A 106 3.85 7.93 -10.74
N GLU A 107 3.98 7.42 -11.99
CA GLU A 107 5.27 7.13 -12.63
C GLU A 107 6.17 6.21 -11.77
N THR A 108 5.56 5.23 -11.11
CA THR A 108 6.23 4.36 -10.15
C THR A 108 6.91 3.21 -10.84
N ASP A 109 8.13 2.90 -10.41
CA ASP A 109 8.81 1.66 -10.76
C ASP A 109 8.26 0.51 -9.91
N TRP A 110 7.57 -0.43 -10.56
CA TRP A 110 6.95 -1.61 -9.93
C TRP A 110 7.86 -2.84 -9.87
N THR A 111 9.08 -2.76 -10.39
CA THR A 111 9.97 -3.92 -10.59
C THR A 111 10.07 -4.79 -9.35
N GLU A 112 10.35 -4.22 -8.19
CA GLU A 112 10.53 -4.97 -6.94
C GLU A 112 9.26 -5.70 -6.49
N ILE A 113 8.10 -5.03 -6.62
CA ILE A 113 6.81 -5.63 -6.31
C ILE A 113 6.52 -6.79 -7.27
N ILE A 114 6.75 -6.59 -8.58
CA ILE A 114 6.48 -7.59 -9.61
C ILE A 114 7.37 -8.83 -9.40
N GLU A 115 8.66 -8.65 -9.13
CA GLU A 115 9.58 -9.76 -8.86
C GLU A 115 9.18 -10.53 -7.60
N ASN A 116 8.79 -9.83 -6.55
CA ASN A 116 8.28 -10.49 -5.34
C ASN A 116 7.00 -11.29 -5.61
N VAL A 117 6.05 -10.72 -6.37
CA VAL A 117 4.80 -11.39 -6.75
C VAL A 117 5.04 -12.61 -7.63
N LYS A 118 6.04 -12.61 -8.51
CA LYS A 118 6.44 -13.79 -9.31
C LYS A 118 6.83 -14.98 -8.42
N ASN A 119 7.48 -14.68 -7.30
CA ASN A 119 7.93 -15.70 -6.35
C ASN A 119 6.76 -16.21 -5.48
N THR A 120 6.00 -15.32 -4.87
CA THR A 120 4.91 -15.68 -3.95
C THR A 120 3.68 -16.22 -4.67
N LYS A 121 3.38 -15.76 -5.88
CA LYS A 121 2.19 -16.07 -6.69
C LYS A 121 0.84 -15.80 -6.02
N ASN A 122 0.85 -15.17 -4.86
CA ASN A 122 -0.34 -14.79 -4.10
C ASN A 122 -0.24 -13.30 -3.76
N LEU A 123 -1.19 -12.52 -4.27
CA LEU A 123 -1.20 -11.07 -4.14
C LEU A 123 -2.42 -10.60 -3.35
N ILE A 124 -2.20 -9.78 -2.34
CA ILE A 124 -3.23 -9.02 -1.65
C ILE A 124 -2.95 -7.54 -1.89
N VAL A 125 -3.89 -6.82 -2.47
CA VAL A 125 -3.81 -5.38 -2.64
C VAL A 125 -4.83 -4.72 -1.74
N ILE A 126 -4.40 -3.71 -1.01
CA ILE A 126 -5.27 -2.90 -0.15
C ILE A 126 -5.20 -1.47 -0.68
N ASP A 127 -6.29 -0.99 -1.27
CA ASP A 127 -6.37 0.34 -1.85
C ASP A 127 -7.47 1.18 -1.17
N ASP A 128 -7.03 2.20 -0.47
CA ASP A 128 -7.88 3.13 0.28
C ASP A 128 -8.36 4.32 -0.59
N SER A 129 -8.36 4.16 -1.90
CA SER A 129 -8.84 5.20 -2.82
C SER A 129 -10.33 5.47 -2.61
N LYS A 130 -10.69 6.78 -2.59
CA LYS A 130 -12.08 7.24 -2.64
C LYS A 130 -12.58 7.43 -4.07
N SER A 131 -11.72 7.24 -5.06
CA SER A 131 -12.05 7.29 -6.49
C SER A 131 -12.60 5.97 -6.98
N LYS A 132 -13.39 6.01 -8.05
CA LYS A 132 -13.80 4.80 -8.78
C LYS A 132 -12.61 4.13 -9.47
N ASN A 133 -11.63 4.94 -9.90
CA ASN A 133 -10.37 4.46 -10.44
C ASN A 133 -9.42 4.22 -9.27
N LEU A 134 -9.03 2.98 -9.07
CA LEU A 134 -8.14 2.61 -7.99
C LEU A 134 -6.68 2.99 -8.33
N ALA A 135 -5.92 3.38 -7.33
CA ALA A 135 -4.51 3.69 -7.51
C ALA A 135 -3.70 2.44 -7.90
N CYS A 136 -4.20 1.26 -7.54
CA CYS A 136 -3.57 -0.04 -7.82
C CYS A 136 -3.85 -0.60 -9.23
N ASP A 137 -4.77 -0.02 -10.02
CA ASP A 137 -5.24 -0.61 -11.28
C ASP A 137 -4.09 -0.83 -12.30
N LEU A 138 -3.15 0.10 -12.38
CA LEU A 138 -1.99 -0.04 -13.27
C LEU A 138 -1.08 -1.20 -12.84
N LEU A 139 -0.74 -1.29 -11.56
CA LEU A 139 0.06 -2.39 -11.03
C LEU A 139 -0.59 -3.74 -11.28
N ILE A 140 -1.90 -3.86 -10.99
CA ILE A 140 -2.64 -5.11 -11.20
C ILE A 140 -2.64 -5.51 -12.67
N THR A 141 -2.84 -4.54 -13.58
CA THR A 141 -2.82 -4.77 -15.01
C THR A 141 -1.44 -5.29 -15.46
N GLU A 142 -0.38 -4.66 -15.02
CA GLU A 142 0.99 -5.05 -15.37
C GLU A 142 1.32 -6.46 -14.83
N ILE A 143 1.01 -6.72 -13.57
CA ILE A 143 1.24 -8.05 -13.00
C ILE A 143 0.45 -9.13 -13.74
N THR A 144 -0.84 -8.94 -13.99
CA THR A 144 -1.71 -9.96 -14.58
C THR A 144 -1.46 -10.19 -16.05
N THR A 145 -0.91 -9.22 -16.76
CA THR A 145 -0.52 -9.36 -18.16
C THR A 145 0.67 -10.32 -18.33
N HIS A 146 1.60 -10.30 -17.40
CA HIS A 146 2.87 -11.00 -17.53
C HIS A 146 3.06 -12.19 -16.59
N ASN A 147 2.18 -12.36 -15.60
CA ASN A 147 2.35 -13.36 -14.55
C ASN A 147 1.07 -14.17 -14.32
N LYS A 148 1.23 -15.48 -14.15
CA LYS A 148 0.16 -16.38 -13.72
C LYS A 148 0.17 -16.46 -12.20
N LEU A 149 -0.87 -15.94 -11.56
CA LEU A 149 -1.03 -15.97 -10.11
C LEU A 149 -1.94 -17.10 -9.66
N ASN A 150 -1.69 -17.60 -8.46
CA ASN A 150 -2.56 -18.57 -7.79
C ASN A 150 -3.77 -17.86 -7.18
N LYS A 151 -3.53 -16.68 -6.59
CA LYS A 151 -4.57 -15.88 -5.93
C LYS A 151 -4.31 -14.39 -6.05
N ILE A 152 -5.39 -13.64 -6.30
CA ILE A 152 -5.44 -12.19 -6.16
C ILE A 152 -6.61 -11.84 -5.26
N ILE A 153 -6.38 -11.00 -4.26
CA ILE A 153 -7.39 -10.43 -3.38
C ILE A 153 -7.24 -8.91 -3.43
N ILE A 154 -8.28 -8.20 -3.85
CA ILE A 154 -8.29 -6.74 -3.89
C ILE A 154 -9.27 -6.26 -2.83
N LEU A 155 -8.76 -5.54 -1.85
CA LEU A 155 -9.52 -4.90 -0.79
C LEU A 155 -9.63 -3.42 -1.10
N LYS A 156 -10.87 -2.95 -1.25
CA LYS A 156 -11.17 -1.56 -1.58
C LYS A 156 -12.30 -1.05 -0.69
N ARG A 157 -12.44 0.26 -0.63
CA ARG A 157 -13.58 0.86 0.05
C ARG A 157 -14.88 0.50 -0.64
N GLU A 158 -15.91 0.20 0.14
CA GLU A 158 -17.28 0.20 -0.35
C GLU A 158 -17.74 1.64 -0.51
N MET A 159 -18.30 1.97 -1.68
CA MET A 159 -18.83 3.29 -1.96
C MET A 159 -20.16 3.41 -1.23
N SER A 160 -20.17 4.01 -0.04
CA SER A 160 -21.37 4.40 0.69
C SER A 160 -21.50 5.93 0.74
N GLU A 161 -22.69 6.44 0.97
CA GLU A 161 -22.90 7.89 1.15
C GLU A 161 -22.17 8.43 2.38
N GLU A 162 -21.81 7.57 3.30
CA GLU A 162 -21.07 7.88 4.52
C GLU A 162 -19.62 8.34 4.25
N TRP A 163 -19.09 8.11 3.05
CA TRP A 163 -17.74 8.55 2.70
C TRP A 163 -17.52 10.07 2.80
N LEU A 164 -18.60 10.84 2.81
CA LEU A 164 -18.58 12.30 3.00
C LEU A 164 -18.50 12.70 4.47
N ASN A 165 -18.77 11.78 5.40
CA ASN A 165 -18.72 12.10 6.82
C ASN A 165 -17.27 12.25 7.29
N PRO A 166 -16.99 13.27 8.11
CA PRO A 166 -15.70 13.36 8.80
C PRO A 166 -15.46 12.08 9.60
N ASN A 167 -14.27 11.49 9.49
CA ASN A 167 -13.87 10.25 10.19
C ASN A 167 -14.54 8.94 9.74
N SER A 168 -15.32 8.90 8.68
CA SER A 168 -15.78 7.65 8.03
C SER A 168 -14.62 6.88 7.36
N GLU A 169 -13.41 7.06 7.83
CA GLU A 169 -12.21 6.80 7.03
C GLU A 169 -11.51 5.48 7.36
N GLU A 170 -11.96 4.73 8.36
CA GLU A 170 -11.32 3.45 8.63
C GLU A 170 -11.83 2.38 7.66
N MET A 171 -10.94 1.94 6.78
CA MET A 171 -11.15 0.75 6.01
C MET A 171 -11.02 -0.46 6.94
N VAL A 172 -12.11 -1.17 7.18
CA VAL A 172 -12.12 -2.38 8.01
C VAL A 172 -11.77 -3.59 7.15
N ILE A 173 -10.81 -4.38 7.60
CA ILE A 173 -10.41 -5.62 6.93
C ILE A 173 -10.97 -6.82 7.71
N ASP A 174 -11.70 -7.67 7.00
CA ASP A 174 -12.11 -8.98 7.54
C ASP A 174 -10.99 -10.00 7.35
N TYR A 175 -10.14 -10.12 8.37
CA TYR A 175 -9.03 -11.07 8.39
C TYR A 175 -9.48 -12.52 8.14
N GLN A 176 -10.59 -12.95 8.73
CA GLN A 176 -11.07 -14.33 8.59
C GLN A 176 -11.49 -14.64 7.16
N LYS A 177 -12.12 -13.68 6.49
CA LYS A 177 -12.50 -13.81 5.08
C LYS A 177 -11.28 -13.89 4.17
N ILE A 178 -10.25 -13.07 4.43
CA ILE A 178 -8.99 -13.11 3.68
C ILE A 178 -8.28 -14.44 3.90
N ARG A 179 -8.14 -14.86 5.17
CA ARG A 179 -7.46 -16.10 5.55
C ARG A 179 -8.05 -17.33 4.83
N LYS A 180 -9.38 -17.41 4.77
CA LYS A 180 -10.09 -18.51 4.07
C LYS A 180 -9.89 -18.49 2.56
N GLN A 181 -9.54 -17.39 1.96
CA GLN A 181 -9.31 -17.28 0.53
C GLN A 181 -7.88 -17.62 0.11
N LEU A 182 -6.93 -17.64 1.05
CA LEU A 182 -5.55 -18.00 0.78
C LEU A 182 -5.40 -19.52 0.64
N PRO A 183 -4.53 -20.00 -0.27
CA PRO A 183 -4.36 -21.41 -0.56
C PRO A 183 -3.53 -22.18 0.49
N PHE A 184 -3.47 -21.70 1.72
CA PHE A 184 -2.69 -22.29 2.80
C PHE A 184 -3.61 -22.84 3.88
N ASN A 185 -3.36 -24.07 4.28
CA ASN A 185 -4.08 -24.78 5.38
C ASN A 185 -3.42 -24.50 6.73
#